data_d16147065fb2d6cd1df6beafc7b04593
#
_entry.id   d16147065fb2d6cd1df6beafc7b04593
#
_cell.length_a   1.000
_cell.length_b   1.000
_cell.length_c   1.000
_cell.angle_alpha   90.00
_cell.angle_beta   90.00
_cell.angle_gamma   90.00
#
_symmetry.space_group_name_H-M   'P 1'
#
loop_
_entity.id
_entity.type
_entity.pdbx_description
1 polymer ?
#
loop_
_entity_poly.entity_id
_entity_poly.type
_entity_poly.pdbx_seq_one_letter_code
_entity_poly.pdbx_strand_id
1 'polypeptide(L)'
;STPDWIIEEVVFIMENMKEMLEQEEMNLDVHKGSVVEGEVVDVLDDKAYISFGYKTEAVLQAHEYAYPAPASLKDELKVGDKLRVQIVSGVKEDSTIYVSKIKVDRLADWDVVEEAFEKGEAVECEGIEAIKVGLLVQLKSLRGFIPLSQGDLRFVHSLQNLVGQKFPAKILEVDRAKNRLVLSRKAVLEDARNNEMDEIEAAYENGDVLQGTVKKIMPYGAFIGINGVEGLLHISDISWKKIGKVEDVLKPDQVIDVKIKSFDREKQRISFSHKDCLPNPWETAVTNHAADDIVDAKVVKILEFGVIVELEDGLTGLLHINEMTDDHNKKPGDICQVGDDLKVKIINIDEARRRISFSLVEAPAHDAE
;
A
#
# COMPACT_ATOMS: atom_id res chain seq x y z
N SER A 1 -67.34 -49.70 -5.16
CA SER A 1 -66.86 -49.48 -6.52
C SER A 1 -66.76 -47.95 -6.75
N THR A 2 -65.60 -47.52 -7.14
CA THR A 2 -65.28 -46.15 -7.48
C THR A 2 -66.21 -45.73 -8.65
N PRO A 3 -66.92 -44.62 -8.58
CA PRO A 3 -67.79 -44.21 -9.68
C PRO A 3 -67.00 -43.95 -10.95
N ASP A 4 -67.54 -44.36 -12.10
CA ASP A 4 -66.86 -44.24 -13.41
C ASP A 4 -66.44 -42.82 -13.77
N TRP A 5 -67.16 -41.79 -13.30
CA TRP A 5 -66.86 -40.40 -13.54
C TRP A 5 -65.54 -39.92 -12.84
N ILE A 6 -65.16 -40.54 -11.71
CA ILE A 6 -63.89 -40.25 -11.03
C ILE A 6 -62.73 -40.81 -11.83
N ILE A 7 -62.90 -41.98 -12.47
CA ILE A 7 -61.88 -42.59 -13.31
C ILE A 7 -61.63 -41.73 -14.56
N GLU A 8 -62.71 -41.23 -15.19
CA GLU A 8 -62.62 -40.35 -16.35
C GLU A 8 -61.95 -39.00 -16.00
N GLU A 9 -62.23 -38.42 -14.84
CA GLU A 9 -61.65 -37.17 -14.39
C GLU A 9 -60.17 -37.33 -14.04
N VAL A 10 -59.76 -38.43 -13.42
CA VAL A 10 -58.36 -38.73 -13.13
C VAL A 10 -57.57 -38.99 -14.40
N VAL A 11 -58.15 -39.69 -15.37
CA VAL A 11 -57.50 -39.92 -16.66
C VAL A 11 -57.31 -38.62 -17.43
N PHE A 12 -58.32 -37.76 -17.44
CA PHE A 12 -58.25 -36.42 -18.07
C PHE A 12 -57.20 -35.53 -17.41
N ILE A 13 -57.12 -35.54 -16.08
CA ILE A 13 -56.08 -34.79 -15.34
C ILE A 13 -54.69 -35.34 -15.64
N MET A 14 -54.54 -36.67 -15.72
CA MET A 14 -53.24 -37.30 -16.05
C MET A 14 -52.83 -37.05 -17.50
N GLU A 15 -53.75 -37.03 -18.45
CA GLU A 15 -53.48 -36.68 -19.85
C GLU A 15 -53.10 -35.21 -19.99
N ASN A 16 -53.80 -34.29 -19.34
CA ASN A 16 -53.46 -32.87 -19.33
C ASN A 16 -52.13 -32.59 -18.63
N MET A 17 -51.83 -33.26 -17.53
CA MET A 17 -50.51 -33.15 -16.89
C MET A 17 -49.42 -33.70 -17.79
N LYS A 18 -49.66 -34.76 -18.53
CA LYS A 18 -48.69 -35.31 -19.47
C LYS A 18 -48.46 -34.38 -20.66
N GLU A 19 -49.52 -33.79 -21.21
CA GLU A 19 -49.41 -32.77 -22.24
C GLU A 19 -48.69 -31.50 -21.75
N MET A 20 -48.97 -31.05 -20.52
CA MET A 20 -48.23 -29.91 -19.90
C MET A 20 -46.76 -30.21 -19.68
N LEU A 21 -46.40 -31.44 -19.24
CA LEU A 21 -45.03 -31.85 -19.08
C LEU A 21 -44.32 -31.99 -20.42
N GLU A 22 -44.97 -32.52 -21.46
CA GLU A 22 -44.44 -32.60 -22.83
C GLU A 22 -44.30 -31.19 -23.46
N GLN A 23 -45.18 -30.21 -23.12
CA GLN A 23 -45.05 -28.82 -23.56
C GLN A 23 -43.95 -28.07 -22.79
N GLU A 24 -43.74 -28.34 -21.50
CA GLU A 24 -42.57 -27.82 -20.78
C GLU A 24 -41.23 -28.40 -21.30
N GLU A 25 -41.20 -29.70 -21.67
CA GLU A 25 -40.06 -30.30 -22.30
C GLU A 25 -39.74 -29.76 -23.71
N MET A 26 -40.77 -29.38 -24.48
CA MET A 26 -40.64 -28.78 -25.82
C MET A 26 -40.26 -27.30 -25.83
N ASN A 27 -40.38 -26.61 -24.69
CA ASN A 27 -40.01 -25.18 -24.56
C ASN A 27 -38.58 -24.95 -24.11
N LEU A 28 -37.83 -25.99 -23.80
CA LEU A 28 -36.37 -25.87 -23.57
C LEU A 28 -35.69 -25.70 -24.94
N ASP A 29 -35.29 -24.47 -25.24
CA ASP A 29 -34.48 -24.15 -26.40
C ASP A 29 -33.04 -24.72 -26.18
N VAL A 30 -32.92 -26.02 -26.41
CA VAL A 30 -31.71 -26.79 -26.14
C VAL A 30 -30.88 -26.88 -27.43
N HIS A 31 -29.90 -26.06 -27.55
CA HIS A 31 -28.93 -26.09 -28.64
C HIS A 31 -27.50 -25.91 -28.12
N LYS A 32 -26.53 -26.16 -28.96
CA LYS A 32 -25.13 -25.90 -28.63
C LYS A 32 -24.93 -24.43 -28.23
N GLY A 33 -24.41 -24.18 -27.06
CA GLY A 33 -24.22 -22.86 -26.48
C GLY A 33 -25.30 -22.40 -25.50
N SER A 34 -26.42 -23.16 -25.37
CA SER A 34 -27.45 -22.87 -24.35
C SER A 34 -26.91 -23.08 -22.95
N VAL A 35 -27.23 -22.16 -22.04
CA VAL A 35 -26.93 -22.25 -20.61
C VAL A 35 -28.17 -22.76 -19.91
N VAL A 36 -28.04 -23.87 -19.18
CA VAL A 36 -29.13 -24.50 -18.45
C VAL A 36 -28.75 -24.74 -16.99
N GLU A 37 -29.75 -24.74 -16.12
CA GLU A 37 -29.58 -25.14 -14.73
C GLU A 37 -29.95 -26.62 -14.60
N GLY A 38 -29.03 -27.41 -14.08
CA GLY A 38 -29.22 -28.85 -13.89
C GLY A 38 -28.89 -29.30 -12.48
N GLU A 39 -29.42 -30.47 -12.12
CA GLU A 39 -29.17 -31.11 -10.85
C GLU A 39 -28.28 -32.35 -11.07
N VAL A 40 -27.28 -32.52 -10.21
CA VAL A 40 -26.40 -33.66 -10.22
C VAL A 40 -27.15 -34.90 -9.78
N VAL A 41 -27.25 -35.93 -10.65
CA VAL A 41 -27.95 -37.14 -10.37
C VAL A 41 -27.02 -38.33 -10.07
N ASP A 42 -25.80 -38.26 -10.57
CA ASP A 42 -24.74 -39.23 -10.27
C ASP A 42 -23.35 -38.59 -10.43
N VAL A 43 -22.39 -39.04 -9.63
CA VAL A 43 -21.00 -38.53 -9.63
C VAL A 43 -20.03 -39.70 -9.66
N LEU A 44 -19.16 -39.70 -10.66
CA LEU A 44 -18.01 -40.59 -10.79
C LEU A 44 -16.71 -39.77 -10.57
N ASP A 45 -15.58 -40.46 -10.59
CA ASP A 45 -14.29 -39.76 -10.38
C ASP A 45 -13.94 -38.78 -11.51
N ASP A 46 -14.24 -39.17 -12.76
CA ASP A 46 -13.88 -38.44 -13.98
C ASP A 46 -15.05 -37.66 -14.63
N LYS A 47 -16.28 -37.93 -14.23
CA LYS A 47 -17.49 -37.33 -14.80
C LYS A 47 -18.66 -37.32 -13.83
N ALA A 48 -19.62 -36.46 -14.11
CA ALA A 48 -20.91 -36.41 -13.41
C ALA A 48 -22.05 -36.36 -14.43
N TYR A 49 -23.20 -36.86 -14.01
CA TYR A 49 -24.43 -36.83 -14.80
C TYR A 49 -25.35 -35.73 -14.26
N ILE A 50 -25.84 -34.90 -15.16
CA ILE A 50 -26.64 -33.71 -14.85
C ILE A 50 -28.01 -33.85 -15.50
N SER A 51 -29.08 -33.80 -14.71
CA SER A 51 -30.46 -33.69 -15.17
C SER A 51 -30.91 -32.25 -15.24
N PHE A 52 -31.37 -31.78 -16.39
CA PHE A 52 -31.83 -30.40 -16.62
C PHE A 52 -33.24 -30.35 -17.24
N GLY A 53 -34.05 -31.38 -17.07
CA GLY A 53 -35.41 -31.44 -17.60
C GLY A 53 -35.51 -31.86 -19.09
N TYR A 54 -34.43 -32.37 -19.66
CA TYR A 54 -34.40 -32.91 -21.01
C TYR A 54 -34.51 -34.45 -21.02
N LYS A 55 -34.76 -35.04 -22.19
CA LYS A 55 -34.98 -36.49 -22.33
C LYS A 55 -33.83 -37.36 -21.83
N THR A 56 -32.62 -36.85 -21.91
CA THR A 56 -31.41 -37.53 -21.49
C THR A 56 -30.62 -36.68 -20.52
N GLU A 57 -29.86 -37.33 -19.66
CA GLU A 57 -28.94 -36.65 -18.75
C GLU A 57 -27.70 -36.21 -19.53
N ALA A 58 -27.15 -35.05 -19.13
CA ALA A 58 -25.93 -34.52 -19.69
C ALA A 58 -24.71 -35.05 -18.92
N VAL A 59 -23.58 -35.12 -19.60
CA VAL A 59 -22.28 -35.54 -19.03
C VAL A 59 -21.42 -34.33 -18.82
N LEU A 60 -21.00 -34.14 -17.57
CA LEU A 60 -19.99 -33.11 -17.16
C LEU A 60 -18.68 -33.86 -16.87
N GLN A 61 -17.68 -33.67 -17.72
CA GLN A 61 -16.36 -34.25 -17.52
C GLN A 61 -15.55 -33.41 -16.51
N ALA A 62 -14.60 -34.03 -15.80
CA ALA A 62 -13.80 -33.35 -14.78
C ALA A 62 -13.04 -32.13 -15.30
N HIS A 63 -12.49 -32.20 -16.52
CA HIS A 63 -11.80 -31.09 -17.15
C HIS A 63 -12.71 -29.93 -17.61
N GLU A 64 -14.02 -30.17 -17.66
CA GLU A 64 -15.04 -29.16 -17.95
C GLU A 64 -15.70 -28.59 -16.68
N TYR A 65 -15.34 -29.14 -15.52
CA TYR A 65 -15.82 -28.65 -14.22
C TYR A 65 -14.98 -27.48 -13.71
N ALA A 66 -13.67 -27.64 -13.67
CA ALA A 66 -12.73 -26.60 -13.20
C ALA A 66 -11.35 -26.78 -13.84
N TYR A 67 -10.55 -25.74 -13.77
CA TYR A 67 -9.14 -25.75 -14.17
C TYR A 67 -8.26 -25.28 -13.01
N PRO A 68 -7.25 -26.05 -12.61
CA PRO A 68 -6.95 -27.43 -13.06
C PRO A 68 -8.07 -28.40 -12.74
N ALA A 69 -8.19 -29.47 -13.55
CA ALA A 69 -9.21 -30.49 -13.32
C ALA A 69 -9.03 -31.14 -11.94
N PRO A 70 -10.09 -31.31 -11.16
CA PRO A 70 -10.00 -31.97 -9.87
C PRO A 70 -9.59 -33.45 -10.04
N ALA A 71 -8.90 -34.00 -9.05
CA ALA A 71 -8.49 -35.40 -9.05
C ALA A 71 -9.69 -36.35 -9.05
N SER A 72 -10.76 -35.97 -8.37
CA SER A 72 -12.04 -36.69 -8.36
C SER A 72 -13.19 -35.71 -8.23
N LEU A 73 -14.23 -35.84 -9.06
CA LEU A 73 -15.46 -35.06 -8.95
C LEU A 73 -16.29 -35.42 -7.71
N LYS A 74 -16.09 -36.58 -7.12
CA LYS A 74 -16.75 -36.97 -5.88
C LYS A 74 -16.39 -36.11 -4.68
N ASP A 75 -15.20 -35.53 -4.71
CA ASP A 75 -14.74 -34.60 -3.66
C ASP A 75 -15.36 -33.19 -3.80
N GLU A 76 -15.79 -32.84 -5.02
CA GLU A 76 -16.29 -31.51 -5.36
C GLU A 76 -17.82 -31.44 -5.48
N LEU A 77 -18.45 -32.51 -5.97
CA LEU A 77 -19.87 -32.59 -6.25
C LEU A 77 -20.56 -33.65 -5.45
N LYS A 78 -21.81 -33.41 -5.09
CA LYS A 78 -22.71 -34.34 -4.43
C LYS A 78 -24.00 -34.46 -5.26
N VAL A 79 -24.64 -35.67 -5.20
CA VAL A 79 -25.96 -35.87 -5.79
C VAL A 79 -26.96 -34.90 -5.17
N GLY A 80 -27.71 -34.21 -6.01
CA GLY A 80 -28.66 -33.15 -5.61
C GLY A 80 -28.12 -31.73 -5.72
N ASP A 81 -26.83 -31.55 -6.01
CA ASP A 81 -26.25 -30.22 -6.23
C ASP A 81 -26.81 -29.60 -7.52
N LYS A 82 -27.11 -28.32 -7.48
CA LYS A 82 -27.56 -27.57 -8.65
C LYS A 82 -26.40 -26.82 -9.28
N LEU A 83 -26.27 -26.96 -10.60
CA LEU A 83 -25.20 -26.32 -11.39
C LEU A 83 -25.78 -25.61 -12.61
N ARG A 84 -25.18 -24.49 -12.96
CA ARG A 84 -25.38 -23.87 -14.27
C ARG A 84 -24.27 -24.37 -15.21
N VAL A 85 -24.67 -24.90 -16.34
CA VAL A 85 -23.77 -25.49 -17.34
C VAL A 85 -24.16 -25.05 -18.73
N GLN A 86 -23.21 -25.05 -19.64
CA GLN A 86 -23.41 -24.73 -21.05
C GLN A 86 -23.32 -26.01 -21.88
N ILE A 87 -24.26 -26.20 -22.80
CA ILE A 87 -24.26 -27.33 -23.72
C ILE A 87 -23.19 -27.11 -24.77
N VAL A 88 -22.25 -28.05 -24.87
CA VAL A 88 -21.11 -27.97 -25.78
C VAL A 88 -21.22 -28.89 -26.99
N SER A 89 -21.93 -30.00 -26.86
CA SER A 89 -22.16 -30.92 -27.99
C SER A 89 -23.29 -31.94 -27.70
N GLY A 90 -23.81 -32.58 -28.72
CA GLY A 90 -24.66 -33.75 -28.57
C GLY A 90 -26.17 -33.50 -28.58
N VAL A 91 -26.65 -32.40 -29.15
CA VAL A 91 -28.10 -32.08 -29.23
C VAL A 91 -28.81 -32.76 -30.40
N LYS A 92 -28.24 -33.82 -30.94
CA LYS A 92 -28.91 -34.65 -31.96
C LYS A 92 -29.62 -35.83 -31.29
N GLU A 93 -30.72 -36.27 -31.89
CA GLU A 93 -31.40 -37.49 -31.43
C GLU A 93 -30.38 -38.62 -31.28
N ASP A 94 -30.42 -39.32 -30.13
CA ASP A 94 -29.58 -40.47 -29.75
C ASP A 94 -28.08 -40.12 -29.48
N SER A 95 -27.68 -38.88 -29.34
CA SER A 95 -26.30 -38.53 -28.97
C SER A 95 -26.16 -38.12 -27.51
N THR A 96 -25.01 -38.43 -26.92
CA THR A 96 -24.69 -37.97 -25.54
C THR A 96 -24.51 -36.48 -25.50
N ILE A 97 -25.21 -35.81 -24.59
CA ILE A 97 -25.07 -34.36 -24.41
C ILE A 97 -23.91 -34.12 -23.45
N TYR A 98 -22.95 -33.32 -23.89
CA TYR A 98 -21.82 -32.86 -23.08
C TYR A 98 -22.04 -31.40 -22.66
N VAL A 99 -21.73 -31.11 -21.39
CA VAL A 99 -21.89 -29.80 -20.80
C VAL A 99 -20.57 -29.31 -20.18
N SER A 100 -20.44 -28.00 -20.03
CA SER A 100 -19.27 -27.37 -19.43
C SER A 100 -19.69 -26.35 -18.39
N LYS A 101 -19.18 -26.51 -17.19
CA LYS A 101 -19.27 -25.52 -16.12
C LYS A 101 -18.26 -24.39 -16.30
N ILE A 102 -17.05 -24.72 -16.74
CA ILE A 102 -15.98 -23.76 -17.01
C ILE A 102 -16.43 -22.68 -17.99
N LYS A 103 -17.16 -23.05 -19.04
CA LYS A 103 -17.64 -22.06 -20.02
C LYS A 103 -18.64 -21.08 -19.43
N VAL A 104 -19.51 -21.52 -18.52
CA VAL A 104 -20.44 -20.66 -17.79
C VAL A 104 -19.67 -19.76 -16.83
N ASP A 105 -18.73 -20.32 -16.10
CA ASP A 105 -17.88 -19.56 -15.18
C ASP A 105 -17.09 -18.49 -15.94
N ARG A 106 -16.56 -18.82 -17.12
CA ARG A 106 -15.89 -17.85 -18.00
C ARG A 106 -16.82 -16.74 -18.46
N LEU A 107 -18.05 -17.03 -18.84
CA LEU A 107 -19.03 -16.03 -19.19
C LEU A 107 -19.31 -15.07 -18.05
N ALA A 108 -19.56 -15.61 -16.85
CA ALA A 108 -19.77 -14.81 -15.64
C ALA A 108 -18.52 -14.01 -15.28
N ASP A 109 -17.34 -14.59 -15.38
CA ASP A 109 -16.07 -13.93 -15.09
C ASP A 109 -15.77 -12.82 -16.10
N TRP A 110 -16.11 -13.00 -17.38
CA TRP A 110 -16.01 -11.91 -18.37
C TRP A 110 -16.92 -10.73 -18.03
N ASP A 111 -18.15 -10.99 -17.57
CA ASP A 111 -19.07 -9.94 -17.14
C ASP A 111 -18.50 -9.16 -15.94
N VAL A 112 -17.92 -9.85 -14.97
CA VAL A 112 -17.25 -9.24 -13.81
C VAL A 112 -16.05 -8.40 -14.23
N VAL A 113 -15.24 -8.92 -15.15
CA VAL A 113 -14.06 -8.23 -15.68
C VAL A 113 -14.43 -6.98 -16.48
N GLU A 114 -15.43 -7.07 -17.35
CA GLU A 114 -15.94 -5.93 -18.11
C GLU A 114 -16.50 -4.83 -17.19
N GLU A 115 -17.22 -5.21 -16.14
CA GLU A 115 -17.72 -4.27 -15.13
C GLU A 115 -16.57 -3.60 -14.36
N ALA A 116 -15.57 -4.36 -13.93
CA ALA A 116 -14.39 -3.83 -13.26
C ALA A 116 -13.58 -2.89 -14.17
N PHE A 117 -13.49 -3.20 -15.46
CA PHE A 117 -12.86 -2.34 -16.45
C PHE A 117 -13.59 -1.00 -16.61
N GLU A 118 -14.91 -1.02 -16.74
CA GLU A 118 -15.75 0.19 -16.84
C GLU A 118 -15.64 1.07 -15.59
N LYS A 119 -15.62 0.46 -14.40
CA LYS A 119 -15.47 1.16 -13.13
C LYS A 119 -14.04 1.56 -12.79
N GLY A 120 -13.05 1.03 -13.50
CA GLY A 120 -11.64 1.24 -13.20
C GLY A 120 -11.16 0.58 -11.90
N GLU A 121 -11.84 -0.46 -11.45
CA GLU A 121 -11.51 -1.20 -10.24
C GLU A 121 -10.37 -2.20 -10.47
N ALA A 122 -9.57 -2.42 -9.42
CA ALA A 122 -8.55 -3.47 -9.42
C ALA A 122 -9.18 -4.85 -9.20
N VAL A 123 -8.61 -5.84 -9.84
CA VAL A 123 -9.00 -7.25 -9.70
C VAL A 123 -7.83 -8.08 -9.21
N GLU A 124 -8.12 -9.10 -8.39
CA GLU A 124 -7.08 -10.02 -7.90
C GLU A 124 -6.73 -11.04 -8.98
N CYS A 125 -5.44 -11.20 -9.25
CA CYS A 125 -4.92 -12.19 -10.18
C CYS A 125 -3.71 -12.92 -9.60
N GLU A 126 -3.39 -14.08 -10.19
CA GLU A 126 -2.26 -14.92 -9.80
C GLU A 126 -1.29 -15.07 -10.96
N GLY A 127 0.00 -14.84 -10.70
CA GLY A 127 1.06 -15.07 -11.69
C GLY A 127 1.23 -16.55 -12.01
N ILE A 128 1.16 -16.93 -13.28
CA ILE A 128 1.32 -18.31 -13.73
C ILE A 128 2.73 -18.54 -14.26
N GLU A 129 3.16 -17.73 -15.21
CA GLU A 129 4.43 -17.89 -15.91
C GLU A 129 4.99 -16.53 -16.33
N ALA A 130 6.26 -16.32 -16.08
CA ALA A 130 6.98 -15.15 -16.57
C ALA A 130 7.63 -15.46 -17.92
N ILE A 131 7.35 -14.60 -18.90
CA ILE A 131 7.93 -14.65 -20.23
C ILE A 131 8.73 -13.39 -20.53
N LYS A 132 9.49 -13.37 -21.61
CA LYS A 132 10.37 -12.24 -21.97
C LYS A 132 9.64 -10.90 -22.11
N VAL A 133 8.38 -10.94 -22.52
CA VAL A 133 7.57 -9.73 -22.80
C VAL A 133 6.62 -9.36 -21.66
N GLY A 134 6.52 -10.18 -20.61
CA GLY A 134 5.65 -9.92 -19.49
C GLY A 134 5.35 -11.13 -18.61
N LEU A 135 4.18 -11.12 -17.99
CA LEU A 135 3.70 -12.15 -17.08
C LEU A 135 2.33 -12.64 -17.54
N LEU A 136 2.19 -13.95 -17.63
CA LEU A 136 0.89 -14.60 -17.77
C LEU A 136 0.25 -14.75 -16.40
N VAL A 137 -1.00 -14.33 -16.29
CA VAL A 137 -1.76 -14.36 -15.03
C VAL A 137 -3.08 -15.07 -15.21
N GLN A 138 -3.59 -15.61 -14.12
CA GLN A 138 -4.92 -16.19 -14.04
C GLN A 138 -5.82 -15.31 -13.17
N LEU A 139 -6.97 -14.96 -13.72
CA LEU A 139 -8.02 -14.22 -13.07
C LEU A 139 -9.28 -15.08 -13.05
N LYS A 140 -9.55 -15.74 -11.93
CA LYS A 140 -10.61 -16.77 -11.82
C LYS A 140 -10.45 -17.83 -12.92
N SER A 141 -11.41 -17.96 -13.84
CA SER A 141 -11.33 -18.88 -14.98
C SER A 141 -10.67 -18.32 -16.23
N LEU A 142 -10.29 -17.02 -16.21
CA LEU A 142 -9.73 -16.30 -17.33
C LEU A 142 -8.21 -16.21 -17.26
N ARG A 143 -7.58 -16.16 -18.42
CA ARG A 143 -6.15 -15.85 -18.53
C ARG A 143 -5.94 -14.43 -18.98
N GLY A 144 -5.04 -13.74 -18.32
CA GLY A 144 -4.63 -12.38 -18.65
C GLY A 144 -3.14 -12.28 -18.89
N PHE A 145 -2.72 -11.11 -19.37
CA PHE A 145 -1.34 -10.79 -19.62
C PHE A 145 -0.99 -9.44 -19.01
N ILE A 146 0.14 -9.38 -18.33
CA ILE A 146 0.72 -8.14 -17.84
C ILE A 146 2.00 -7.86 -18.63
N PRO A 147 2.03 -6.81 -19.48
CA PRO A 147 3.26 -6.41 -20.16
C PRO A 147 4.38 -6.10 -19.16
N LEU A 148 5.61 -6.35 -19.56
CA LEU A 148 6.78 -6.12 -18.68
C LEU A 148 6.84 -4.68 -18.15
N SER A 149 6.46 -3.71 -18.98
CA SER A 149 6.37 -2.28 -18.62
C SER A 149 5.27 -1.96 -17.60
N GLN A 150 4.31 -2.84 -17.42
CA GLN A 150 3.15 -2.67 -16.53
C GLN A 150 3.21 -3.57 -15.28
N GLY A 151 4.33 -4.24 -15.06
CA GLY A 151 4.51 -5.15 -13.92
C GLY A 151 4.95 -4.48 -12.64
N ASP A 152 5.65 -3.35 -12.72
CA ASP A 152 6.15 -2.63 -11.56
C ASP A 152 6.27 -1.12 -11.85
N LEU A 153 6.42 -0.32 -10.78
CA LEU A 153 6.66 1.12 -10.86
C LEU A 153 8.00 1.45 -11.55
N ARG A 154 8.99 0.59 -11.33
CA ARG A 154 10.32 0.71 -11.94
C ARG A 154 10.46 -0.26 -13.09
N PHE A 155 11.35 0.06 -14.02
CA PHE A 155 11.71 -0.89 -15.06
C PHE A 155 12.34 -2.15 -14.45
N VAL A 156 11.79 -3.29 -14.82
CA VAL A 156 12.28 -4.62 -14.41
C VAL A 156 12.56 -5.47 -15.65
N HIS A 157 13.55 -6.34 -15.56
CA HIS A 157 13.90 -7.24 -16.67
C HIS A 157 13.09 -8.54 -16.70
N SER A 158 12.46 -8.86 -15.58
CA SER A 158 11.65 -10.08 -15.43
C SER A 158 10.63 -9.92 -14.31
N LEU A 159 9.49 -10.57 -14.46
CA LEU A 159 8.42 -10.65 -13.47
C LEU A 159 8.36 -12.03 -12.79
N GLN A 160 9.45 -12.79 -12.83
CA GLN A 160 9.54 -14.13 -12.25
C GLN A 160 9.19 -14.17 -10.75
N ASN A 161 9.47 -13.11 -10.03
CA ASN A 161 9.13 -12.96 -8.61
C ASN A 161 7.63 -12.94 -8.32
N LEU A 162 6.80 -12.66 -9.33
CA LEU A 162 5.34 -12.64 -9.22
C LEU A 162 4.67 -13.98 -9.54
N VAL A 163 5.43 -14.93 -10.06
CA VAL A 163 4.91 -16.27 -10.36
C VAL A 163 4.51 -16.97 -9.05
N GLY A 164 3.29 -17.52 -9.02
CA GLY A 164 2.72 -18.16 -7.85
C GLY A 164 2.19 -17.21 -6.76
N GLN A 165 2.28 -15.90 -6.98
CA GLN A 165 1.76 -14.90 -6.06
C GLN A 165 0.41 -14.33 -6.53
N LYS A 166 -0.45 -14.03 -5.56
CA LYS A 166 -1.69 -13.30 -5.79
C LYS A 166 -1.47 -11.82 -5.54
N PHE A 167 -1.92 -10.99 -6.45
CA PHE A 167 -1.78 -9.53 -6.36
C PHE A 167 -2.91 -8.82 -7.10
N PRO A 168 -3.24 -7.59 -6.72
CA PRO A 168 -4.21 -6.79 -7.45
C PRO A 168 -3.60 -6.20 -8.73
N ALA A 169 -4.40 -6.10 -9.78
CA ALA A 169 -4.04 -5.44 -11.01
C ALA A 169 -5.27 -4.75 -11.62
N LYS A 170 -5.05 -3.66 -12.34
CA LYS A 170 -6.10 -2.98 -13.10
C LYS A 170 -6.14 -3.50 -14.53
N ILE A 171 -7.33 -3.51 -15.10
CA ILE A 171 -7.54 -3.95 -16.47
C ILE A 171 -7.25 -2.80 -17.42
N LEU A 172 -6.36 -3.02 -18.39
CA LEU A 172 -6.03 -2.05 -19.43
C LEU A 172 -6.84 -2.27 -20.70
N GLU A 173 -7.07 -3.52 -21.07
CA GLU A 173 -7.77 -3.90 -22.29
C GLU A 173 -8.57 -5.17 -22.06
N VAL A 174 -9.81 -5.17 -22.54
CA VAL A 174 -10.72 -6.33 -22.53
C VAL A 174 -11.24 -6.55 -23.94
N ASP A 175 -10.96 -7.72 -24.50
CA ASP A 175 -11.54 -8.17 -25.76
C ASP A 175 -12.06 -9.59 -25.59
N ARG A 176 -13.34 -9.71 -25.28
CA ARG A 176 -14.02 -10.98 -25.04
C ARG A 176 -14.03 -11.88 -26.28
N ALA A 177 -14.20 -11.29 -27.45
CA ALA A 177 -14.25 -12.03 -28.70
C ALA A 177 -12.91 -12.72 -29.02
N LYS A 178 -11.80 -12.06 -28.70
CA LYS A 178 -10.44 -12.57 -28.90
C LYS A 178 -9.84 -13.26 -27.67
N ASN A 179 -10.60 -13.39 -26.60
CA ASN A 179 -10.12 -13.88 -25.29
C ASN A 179 -8.85 -13.11 -24.81
N ARG A 180 -8.82 -11.82 -25.06
CA ARG A 180 -7.68 -10.98 -24.72
C ARG A 180 -7.99 -10.13 -23.49
N LEU A 181 -7.13 -10.25 -22.49
CA LEU A 181 -7.22 -9.49 -21.26
C LEU A 181 -5.82 -9.00 -20.91
N VAL A 182 -5.64 -7.69 -20.93
CA VAL A 182 -4.38 -7.04 -20.55
C VAL A 182 -4.56 -6.29 -19.25
N LEU A 183 -3.65 -6.51 -18.33
CA LEU A 183 -3.70 -5.99 -16.97
C LEU A 183 -2.46 -5.16 -16.66
N SER A 184 -2.55 -4.32 -15.63
CA SER A 184 -1.44 -3.52 -15.13
C SER A 184 -1.38 -3.56 -13.60
N ARG A 185 -0.33 -4.15 -13.08
CA ARG A 185 0.02 -4.04 -11.67
C ARG A 185 0.56 -2.65 -11.35
N LYS A 186 1.29 -2.05 -12.28
CA LYS A 186 1.83 -0.70 -12.17
C LYS A 186 0.75 0.33 -11.87
N ALA A 187 -0.41 0.26 -12.53
CA ALA A 187 -1.53 1.18 -12.30
C ALA A 187 -2.04 1.13 -10.86
N VAL A 188 -2.13 -0.06 -10.26
CA VAL A 188 -2.51 -0.22 -8.84
C VAL A 188 -1.46 0.36 -7.91
N LEU A 189 -0.18 0.11 -8.20
CA LEU A 189 0.92 0.66 -7.40
C LEU A 189 1.01 2.19 -7.51
N GLU A 190 0.76 2.75 -8.68
CA GLU A 190 0.69 4.20 -8.89
C GLU A 190 -0.47 4.83 -8.12
N ASP A 191 -1.64 4.22 -8.13
CA ASP A 191 -2.79 4.70 -7.37
C ASP A 191 -2.54 4.65 -5.86
N ALA A 192 -1.99 3.55 -5.36
CA ALA A 192 -1.60 3.42 -3.96
C ALA A 192 -0.59 4.51 -3.56
N ARG A 193 0.41 4.74 -4.41
CA ARG A 193 1.40 5.79 -4.21
C ARG A 193 0.80 7.19 -4.25
N ASN A 194 -0.11 7.44 -5.18
CA ASN A 194 -0.81 8.72 -5.25
C ASN A 194 -1.68 8.97 -4.02
N ASN A 195 -2.36 7.95 -3.51
CA ASN A 195 -3.13 8.05 -2.27
C ASN A 195 -2.23 8.33 -1.07
N GLU A 196 -1.09 7.67 -0.96
CA GLU A 196 -0.09 7.94 0.08
C GLU A 196 0.44 9.38 -0.02
N MET A 197 0.69 9.86 -1.24
CA MET A 197 1.11 11.24 -1.48
C MET A 197 0.01 12.26 -1.13
N ASP A 198 -1.25 11.94 -1.40
CA ASP A 198 -2.39 12.78 -1.02
C ASP A 198 -2.51 12.90 0.50
N GLU A 199 -2.33 11.80 1.23
CA GLU A 199 -2.31 11.80 2.70
C GLU A 199 -1.15 12.65 3.26
N ILE A 200 0.02 12.53 2.66
CA ILE A 200 1.20 13.31 3.04
C ILE A 200 0.99 14.80 2.75
N GLU A 201 0.42 15.15 1.59
CA GLU A 201 0.10 16.52 1.23
C GLU A 201 -0.91 17.15 2.21
N ALA A 202 -1.95 16.39 2.59
CA ALA A 202 -2.92 16.82 3.59
C ALA A 202 -2.26 17.02 4.96
N ALA A 203 -1.38 16.12 5.38
CA ALA A 203 -0.62 16.28 6.63
C ALA A 203 0.32 17.49 6.58
N TYR A 204 0.92 17.79 5.44
CA TYR A 204 1.72 19.00 5.24
C TYR A 204 0.89 20.29 5.39
N GLU A 205 -0.26 20.36 4.72
CA GLU A 205 -1.16 21.51 4.78
C GLU A 205 -1.72 21.73 6.20
N ASN A 206 -2.03 20.64 6.92
CA ASN A 206 -2.55 20.68 8.29
C ASN A 206 -1.45 20.89 9.35
N GLY A 207 -0.18 20.69 8.99
CA GLY A 207 0.93 20.74 9.94
C GLY A 207 0.94 19.58 10.94
N ASP A 208 0.42 18.41 10.54
CA ASP A 208 0.31 17.23 11.38
C ASP A 208 1.68 16.61 11.69
N VAL A 209 1.78 16.03 12.89
CA VAL A 209 2.92 15.20 13.30
C VAL A 209 2.72 13.80 12.77
N LEU A 210 3.74 13.28 12.07
CA LEU A 210 3.76 11.94 11.52
C LEU A 210 4.83 11.09 12.18
N GLN A 211 4.58 9.80 12.28
CA GLN A 211 5.59 8.84 12.72
C GLN A 211 6.30 8.27 11.50
N GLY A 212 7.61 8.47 11.43
CA GLY A 212 8.46 7.96 10.38
C GLY A 212 9.52 7.01 10.91
N THR A 213 9.97 6.11 10.06
CA THR A 213 11.05 5.17 10.36
C THR A 213 12.32 5.60 9.66
N VAL A 214 13.43 5.63 10.41
CA VAL A 214 14.75 5.92 9.84
C VAL A 214 15.18 4.75 8.95
N LYS A 215 15.27 5.01 7.64
CA LYS A 215 15.65 3.99 6.64
C LYS A 215 17.15 3.95 6.38
N LYS A 216 17.76 5.13 6.23
CA LYS A 216 19.18 5.25 5.93
C LYS A 216 19.74 6.52 6.58
N ILE A 217 20.94 6.41 7.11
CA ILE A 217 21.67 7.53 7.69
C ILE A 217 22.78 7.96 6.75
N MET A 218 22.84 9.27 6.48
CA MET A 218 23.84 9.92 5.64
C MET A 218 24.56 11.00 6.46
N PRO A 219 25.79 11.44 6.05
CA PRO A 219 26.50 12.49 6.76
C PRO A 219 25.73 13.81 6.89
N TYR A 220 24.85 14.12 5.94
CA TYR A 220 24.06 15.34 5.89
C TYR A 220 22.64 15.20 6.45
N GLY A 221 22.22 14.01 6.84
CA GLY A 221 20.89 13.76 7.35
C GLY A 221 20.48 12.29 7.31
N ALA A 222 19.19 12.04 7.40
CA ALA A 222 18.64 10.70 7.34
C ALA A 222 17.45 10.63 6.38
N PHE A 223 17.26 9.49 5.75
CA PHE A 223 16.05 9.21 4.97
C PHE A 223 15.00 8.58 5.88
N ILE A 224 13.83 9.18 5.90
CA ILE A 224 12.69 8.78 6.73
C ILE A 224 11.61 8.20 5.83
N GLY A 225 11.13 7.00 6.14
CA GLY A 225 10.05 6.35 5.44
C GLY A 225 8.72 6.48 6.19
N ILE A 226 7.68 6.89 5.48
CA ILE A 226 6.30 6.95 5.97
C ILE A 226 5.42 6.29 4.91
N ASN A 227 4.76 5.19 5.25
CA ASN A 227 3.80 4.49 4.35
C ASN A 227 4.34 4.22 2.92
N GLY A 228 5.61 3.82 2.81
CA GLY A 228 6.23 3.54 1.51
C GLY A 228 6.79 4.76 0.78
N VAL A 229 6.62 5.96 1.30
CA VAL A 229 7.20 7.20 0.77
C VAL A 229 8.40 7.60 1.62
N GLU A 230 9.50 7.96 0.98
CA GLU A 230 10.72 8.37 1.65
C GLU A 230 10.99 9.87 1.45
N GLY A 231 11.46 10.51 2.50
CA GLY A 231 11.88 11.90 2.49
C GLY A 231 13.16 12.11 3.28
N LEU A 232 13.75 13.30 3.12
CA LEU A 232 15.01 13.66 3.78
C LEU A 232 14.75 14.46 5.05
N LEU A 233 15.36 14.01 6.14
CA LEU A 233 15.51 14.77 7.38
C LEU A 233 16.95 15.30 7.44
N HIS A 234 17.14 16.58 7.11
CA HIS A 234 18.46 17.20 7.13
C HIS A 234 18.99 17.28 8.56
N ILE A 235 20.32 17.21 8.73
CA ILE A 235 20.98 17.27 10.04
C ILE A 235 20.57 18.51 10.86
N SER A 236 20.37 19.64 10.23
CA SER A 236 19.91 20.88 10.90
C SER A 236 18.46 20.84 11.40
N ASP A 237 17.66 19.90 10.90
CA ASP A 237 16.23 19.74 11.23
C ASP A 237 15.95 18.63 12.25
N ILE A 238 16.98 17.94 12.73
CA ILE A 238 16.86 16.84 13.70
C ILE A 238 16.64 17.37 15.12
N SER A 239 17.37 18.41 15.52
CA SER A 239 17.30 18.96 16.86
C SER A 239 17.56 20.47 16.86
N TRP A 240 17.07 21.16 17.88
CA TRP A 240 17.41 22.53 18.17
C TRP A 240 18.86 22.71 18.61
N LYS A 241 19.47 21.65 19.17
CA LYS A 241 20.90 21.61 19.49
C LYS A 241 21.72 21.29 18.26
N LYS A 242 22.93 21.84 18.18
CA LYS A 242 23.87 21.48 17.11
C LYS A 242 24.30 20.01 17.25
N ILE A 243 24.14 19.26 16.18
CA ILE A 243 24.48 17.84 16.12
C ILE A 243 25.80 17.69 15.36
N GLY A 244 26.74 16.96 15.92
CA GLY A 244 28.01 16.66 15.27
C GLY A 244 27.87 15.62 14.17
N LYS A 245 27.20 14.51 14.47
CA LYS A 245 26.93 13.41 13.54
C LYS A 245 25.49 12.94 13.68
N VAL A 246 24.86 12.61 12.56
CA VAL A 246 23.47 12.07 12.54
C VAL A 246 23.38 10.77 13.31
N GLU A 247 24.41 9.93 13.22
CA GLU A 247 24.51 8.63 13.89
C GLU A 247 24.48 8.70 15.42
N ASP A 248 24.87 9.84 15.99
CA ASP A 248 24.85 10.06 17.44
C ASP A 248 23.44 10.24 18.00
N VAL A 249 22.48 10.61 17.17
CA VAL A 249 21.10 10.94 17.55
C VAL A 249 20.09 9.94 16.98
N LEU A 250 20.30 9.49 15.75
CA LEU A 250 19.41 8.58 15.04
C LEU A 250 20.07 7.24 14.76
N LYS A 251 19.26 6.19 14.81
CA LYS A 251 19.68 4.83 14.45
C LYS A 251 18.81 4.29 13.35
N PRO A 252 19.32 3.40 12.47
CA PRO A 252 18.50 2.70 11.48
C PRO A 252 17.32 1.99 12.16
N ASP A 253 16.18 1.96 11.47
CA ASP A 253 14.91 1.36 11.94
C ASP A 253 14.28 2.02 13.18
N GLN A 254 14.81 3.13 13.65
CA GLN A 254 14.21 3.91 14.74
C GLN A 254 12.95 4.62 14.24
N VAL A 255 11.89 4.57 15.04
CA VAL A 255 10.66 5.35 14.80
C VAL A 255 10.75 6.69 15.51
N ILE A 256 10.55 7.76 14.76
CA ILE A 256 10.59 9.15 15.28
C ILE A 256 9.38 9.94 14.80
N ASP A 257 9.01 10.95 15.57
CA ASP A 257 7.99 11.92 15.17
C ASP A 257 8.61 12.98 14.26
N VAL A 258 7.98 13.25 13.14
CA VAL A 258 8.42 14.26 12.19
C VAL A 258 7.24 15.09 11.67
N LYS A 259 7.53 16.34 11.31
CA LYS A 259 6.61 17.18 10.53
C LYS A 259 7.19 17.40 9.14
N ILE A 260 6.32 17.61 8.17
CA ILE A 260 6.75 17.92 6.81
C ILE A 260 7.15 19.38 6.76
N LYS A 261 8.38 19.63 6.37
CA LYS A 261 8.92 20.99 6.20
C LYS A 261 8.63 21.55 4.81
N SER A 262 8.83 20.70 3.78
CA SER A 262 8.53 21.02 2.40
C SER A 262 8.08 19.78 1.63
N PHE A 263 7.20 19.97 0.66
CA PHE A 263 6.64 18.92 -0.16
C PHE A 263 6.61 19.38 -1.63
N ASP A 264 7.27 18.60 -2.48
CA ASP A 264 7.26 18.78 -3.94
C ASP A 264 6.74 17.51 -4.60
N ARG A 265 5.48 17.53 -5.00
CA ARG A 265 4.80 16.38 -5.59
C ARG A 265 5.35 16.01 -6.97
N GLU A 266 5.71 17.00 -7.78
CA GLU A 266 6.24 16.76 -9.12
C GLU A 266 7.58 16.06 -9.09
N LYS A 267 8.49 16.49 -8.21
CA LYS A 267 9.80 15.89 -8.00
C LYS A 267 9.78 14.74 -7.01
N GLN A 268 8.64 14.48 -6.36
CA GLN A 268 8.46 13.48 -5.31
C GLN A 268 9.50 13.63 -4.18
N ARG A 269 9.79 14.88 -3.81
CA ARG A 269 10.72 15.24 -2.75
C ARG A 269 9.97 15.73 -1.53
N ILE A 270 10.33 15.17 -0.39
CA ILE A 270 9.77 15.52 0.89
C ILE A 270 10.92 15.83 1.82
N SER A 271 10.83 16.97 2.50
CA SER A 271 11.76 17.33 3.58
C SER A 271 11.01 17.31 4.90
N PHE A 272 11.60 16.63 5.88
CA PHE A 272 11.05 16.49 7.22
C PHE A 272 11.78 17.37 8.23
N SER A 273 11.11 17.67 9.33
CA SER A 273 11.67 18.32 10.50
C SER A 273 11.27 17.57 11.76
N HIS A 274 12.23 17.07 12.50
CA HIS A 274 11.99 16.46 13.81
C HIS A 274 12.02 17.53 14.91
N LYS A 275 12.86 18.57 14.77
CA LYS A 275 12.94 19.64 15.77
C LYS A 275 11.63 20.38 15.97
N ASP A 276 10.80 20.52 14.93
CA ASP A 276 9.48 21.15 15.03
C ASP A 276 8.49 20.34 15.89
N CYS A 277 8.74 19.06 16.11
CA CYS A 277 8.01 18.20 17.05
C CYS A 277 8.51 18.32 18.49
N LEU A 278 9.68 18.94 18.68
CA LEU A 278 10.30 19.17 19.98
C LEU A 278 9.96 20.58 20.47
N PRO A 279 9.95 20.81 21.80
CA PRO A 279 9.80 22.15 22.33
C PRO A 279 10.87 23.07 21.76
N ASN A 280 10.47 24.20 21.22
CA ASN A 280 11.41 25.21 20.74
C ASN A 280 11.99 25.97 21.94
N PRO A 281 13.30 25.87 22.22
CA PRO A 281 13.90 26.55 23.36
C PRO A 281 13.74 28.06 23.29
N TRP A 282 13.63 28.64 22.06
CA TRP A 282 13.46 30.04 21.85
C TRP A 282 12.07 30.58 22.22
N GLU A 283 11.02 29.75 22.11
CA GLU A 283 9.66 30.12 22.54
C GLU A 283 9.55 30.27 24.05
N THR A 284 10.35 29.53 24.78
CA THR A 284 10.39 29.58 26.24
C THR A 284 11.61 30.31 26.79
N ALA A 285 12.49 30.83 25.91
CA ALA A 285 13.72 31.47 26.32
C ALA A 285 13.47 32.68 27.27
N VAL A 286 12.52 33.52 26.94
CA VAL A 286 12.15 34.69 27.76
C VAL A 286 11.46 34.26 29.06
N THR A 287 10.76 33.13 29.07
CA THR A 287 10.10 32.59 30.26
C THR A 287 11.08 31.90 31.19
N ASN A 288 12.01 31.11 30.64
CA ASN A 288 12.99 30.34 31.41
C ASN A 288 14.20 31.14 31.83
N HIS A 289 14.55 32.21 31.07
CA HIS A 289 15.69 33.05 31.27
C HIS A 289 15.28 34.53 31.20
N ALA A 290 15.77 35.32 32.10
CA ALA A 290 15.55 36.76 32.11
C ALA A 290 16.89 37.49 32.03
N ALA A 291 16.86 38.78 31.64
CA ALA A 291 18.03 39.62 31.73
C ALA A 291 18.54 39.65 33.18
N ASP A 292 19.86 39.68 33.34
CA ASP A 292 20.57 39.62 34.62
C ASP A 292 20.61 38.24 35.31
N ASP A 293 20.03 37.19 34.72
CA ASP A 293 20.16 35.82 35.24
C ASP A 293 21.59 35.28 35.03
N ILE A 294 22.10 34.61 36.05
CA ILE A 294 23.38 33.92 35.97
C ILE A 294 23.12 32.46 35.67
N VAL A 295 23.71 31.96 34.58
CA VAL A 295 23.54 30.61 34.09
C VAL A 295 24.86 29.98 33.76
N ASP A 296 24.89 28.64 33.80
CA ASP A 296 26.03 27.85 33.34
C ASP A 296 25.95 27.69 31.83
N ALA A 297 27.08 27.90 31.14
CA ALA A 297 27.16 27.75 29.69
C ALA A 297 28.47 27.06 29.30
N LYS A 298 28.43 26.38 28.15
CA LYS A 298 29.57 25.66 27.61
C LYS A 298 30.07 26.32 26.36
N VAL A 299 31.39 26.52 26.24
CA VAL A 299 32.02 27.10 25.05
C VAL A 299 31.93 26.08 23.89
N VAL A 300 31.26 26.47 22.80
CA VAL A 300 31.11 25.65 21.60
C VAL A 300 31.97 26.10 20.45
N LYS A 301 32.29 27.41 20.38
CA LYS A 301 33.13 27.98 19.33
C LYS A 301 33.81 29.25 19.79
N ILE A 302 35.05 29.42 19.37
CA ILE A 302 35.84 30.64 19.62
C ILE A 302 35.96 31.44 18.34
N LEU A 303 35.63 32.73 18.43
CA LEU A 303 35.70 33.70 17.35
C LEU A 303 36.75 34.79 17.72
N GLU A 304 37.15 35.59 16.75
CA GLU A 304 38.10 36.70 16.97
C GLU A 304 37.57 37.78 17.94
N PHE A 305 36.26 37.98 17.96
CA PHE A 305 35.58 38.99 18.76
C PHE A 305 34.82 38.48 19.98
N GLY A 306 34.87 37.18 20.22
CA GLY A 306 34.19 36.55 21.34
C GLY A 306 34.06 35.06 21.22
N VAL A 307 33.21 34.46 22.02
CA VAL A 307 32.93 33.03 22.00
C VAL A 307 31.43 32.79 21.89
N ILE A 308 31.08 31.69 21.25
CA ILE A 308 29.73 31.21 21.25
C ILE A 308 29.59 30.17 22.36
N VAL A 309 28.63 30.36 23.24
CA VAL A 309 28.34 29.49 24.35
C VAL A 309 26.95 28.89 24.23
N GLU A 310 26.77 27.68 24.73
CA GLU A 310 25.54 26.93 24.71
C GLU A 310 25.05 26.68 26.14
N LEU A 311 23.76 26.94 26.39
CA LEU A 311 23.08 26.64 27.63
C LEU A 311 22.62 25.20 27.70
N GLU A 312 22.25 24.70 28.88
CA GLU A 312 21.79 23.32 29.06
C GLU A 312 20.57 22.96 28.19
N ASP A 313 19.68 23.92 27.96
CA ASP A 313 18.48 23.77 27.11
C ASP A 313 18.75 23.85 25.61
N GLY A 314 20.00 23.99 25.19
CA GLY A 314 20.44 24.02 23.81
C GLY A 314 20.45 25.41 23.15
N LEU A 315 20.10 26.45 23.87
CA LEU A 315 20.20 27.83 23.41
C LEU A 315 21.67 28.26 23.27
N THR A 316 21.98 28.92 22.18
CA THR A 316 23.32 29.45 21.95
C THR A 316 23.31 30.97 21.92
N GLY A 317 24.38 31.57 22.34
CA GLY A 317 24.53 32.97 22.33
C GLY A 317 25.98 33.44 22.27
N LEU A 318 26.18 34.74 22.06
CA LEU A 318 27.50 35.34 21.95
C LEU A 318 27.94 35.96 23.28
N LEU A 319 29.13 35.56 23.72
CA LEU A 319 29.87 36.25 24.77
C LEU A 319 30.98 37.07 24.10
N HIS A 320 30.73 38.38 23.94
CA HIS A 320 31.66 39.31 23.29
C HIS A 320 32.91 39.48 24.14
N ILE A 321 34.07 39.69 23.49
CA ILE A 321 35.36 39.86 24.20
C ILE A 321 35.34 41.01 25.21
N ASN A 322 34.63 42.10 24.94
CA ASN A 322 34.49 43.20 25.87
C ASN A 322 33.74 42.84 27.15
N GLU A 323 32.95 41.79 27.11
CA GLU A 323 32.22 41.22 28.26
C GLU A 323 32.97 40.11 28.96
N MET A 324 34.12 39.68 28.41
CA MET A 324 34.98 38.64 28.97
C MET A 324 36.13 39.24 29.79
N THR A 325 36.66 40.38 29.33
CA THR A 325 37.85 41.01 29.95
C THR A 325 37.89 42.50 29.62
N ASP A 326 38.45 43.29 30.51
CA ASP A 326 38.77 44.70 30.30
C ASP A 326 40.13 44.89 29.60
N ASP A 327 40.93 43.81 29.45
CA ASP A 327 42.21 43.86 28.78
C ASP A 327 42.08 43.70 27.28
N HIS A 328 42.24 44.78 26.54
CA HIS A 328 42.14 44.81 25.08
C HIS A 328 43.23 44.03 24.33
N ASN A 329 44.27 43.59 25.03
CA ASN A 329 45.33 42.79 24.44
C ASN A 329 45.08 41.26 24.46
N LYS A 330 44.09 40.83 25.21
CA LYS A 330 43.72 39.40 25.28
C LYS A 330 42.73 39.04 24.17
N LYS A 331 42.95 37.85 23.61
CA LYS A 331 42.02 37.24 22.65
C LYS A 331 41.05 36.27 23.35
N PRO A 332 39.87 35.99 22.80
CA PRO A 332 38.97 35.03 23.41
C PRO A 332 39.57 33.64 23.67
N GLY A 333 40.46 33.17 22.79
CA GLY A 333 41.19 31.90 22.95
C GLY A 333 42.22 31.88 24.09
N ASP A 334 42.62 33.08 24.59
CA ASP A 334 43.51 33.20 25.74
C ASP A 334 42.77 33.09 27.09
N ILE A 335 41.44 33.29 27.07
CA ILE A 335 40.59 33.30 28.26
C ILE A 335 39.94 31.95 28.47
N CYS A 336 39.43 31.33 27.41
CA CYS A 336 38.73 30.04 27.47
C CYS A 336 38.99 29.18 26.23
N GLN A 337 38.68 27.90 26.36
CA GLN A 337 38.83 26.87 25.30
C GLN A 337 37.48 26.26 24.98
N VAL A 338 37.36 25.68 23.79
CA VAL A 338 36.16 24.92 23.41
C VAL A 338 35.97 23.75 24.38
N GLY A 339 34.75 23.64 24.92
CA GLY A 339 34.39 22.64 25.91
C GLY A 339 34.47 23.11 27.37
N ASP A 340 34.96 24.31 27.62
CA ASP A 340 35.02 24.91 28.96
C ASP A 340 33.60 25.31 29.45
N ASP A 341 33.36 25.06 30.72
CA ASP A 341 32.14 25.51 31.42
C ASP A 341 32.37 26.90 32.01
N LEU A 342 31.47 27.82 31.70
CA LEU A 342 31.50 29.19 32.15
C LEU A 342 30.23 29.55 32.90
N LYS A 343 30.38 30.43 33.90
CA LYS A 343 29.23 31.15 34.46
C LYS A 343 29.07 32.48 33.77
N VAL A 344 27.95 32.67 33.13
CA VAL A 344 27.65 33.87 32.36
C VAL A 344 26.35 34.52 32.83
N LYS A 345 26.29 35.83 32.69
CA LYS A 345 25.09 36.63 32.96
C LYS A 345 24.43 36.94 31.63
N ILE A 346 23.12 36.77 31.56
CA ILE A 346 22.33 37.12 30.39
C ILE A 346 22.14 38.67 30.37
N ILE A 347 22.63 39.31 29.31
CA ILE A 347 22.47 40.73 29.11
C ILE A 347 21.15 41.03 28.40
N ASN A 348 20.92 40.32 27.28
CA ASN A 348 19.75 40.48 26.44
C ASN A 348 19.40 39.22 25.71
N ILE A 349 18.09 38.96 25.52
CA ILE A 349 17.55 37.91 24.71
C ILE A 349 16.75 38.54 23.57
N ASP A 350 17.19 38.29 22.33
CA ASP A 350 16.47 38.67 21.12
C ASP A 350 15.81 37.41 20.52
N GLU A 351 14.56 37.22 20.86
CA GLU A 351 13.78 36.05 20.42
C GLU A 351 13.53 36.08 18.90
N ALA A 352 13.28 37.24 18.33
CA ALA A 352 13.03 37.41 16.89
C ALA A 352 14.26 37.03 16.05
N ARG A 353 15.45 37.42 16.49
CA ARG A 353 16.72 37.12 15.81
C ARG A 353 17.40 35.85 16.32
N ARG A 354 16.84 35.22 17.37
CA ARG A 354 17.38 34.04 18.04
C ARG A 354 18.82 34.24 18.51
N ARG A 355 19.05 35.37 19.20
CA ARG A 355 20.37 35.78 19.72
C ARG A 355 20.28 36.08 21.20
N ILE A 356 21.26 35.60 21.94
CA ILE A 356 21.43 35.90 23.35
C ILE A 356 22.83 36.52 23.51
N SER A 357 22.89 37.63 24.27
CA SER A 357 24.14 38.28 24.63
C SER A 357 24.46 38.01 26.08
N PHE A 358 25.71 37.66 26.36
CA PHE A 358 26.20 37.30 27.68
C PHE A 358 27.33 38.20 28.15
N SER A 359 27.52 38.25 29.47
CA SER A 359 28.67 38.77 30.16
C SER A 359 29.31 37.71 31.04
N LEU A 360 30.61 37.61 31.06
CA LEU A 360 31.35 36.65 31.85
C LEU A 360 31.29 37.01 33.34
N VAL A 361 30.84 36.11 34.18
CA VAL A 361 30.79 36.25 35.64
C VAL A 361 32.01 35.61 36.29
N GLU A 362 32.31 34.39 35.87
CA GLU A 362 33.44 33.61 36.38
C GLU A 362 34.22 32.97 35.22
N ALA A 363 35.51 33.23 35.16
CA ALA A 363 36.38 32.59 34.19
C ALA A 363 36.59 31.07 34.50
N PRO A 364 36.88 30.25 33.47
CA PRO A 364 37.17 28.87 33.71
C PRO A 364 38.38 28.67 34.61
N ALA A 365 38.36 27.59 35.42
CA ALA A 365 39.37 27.30 36.45
C ALA A 365 40.76 26.90 35.93
N HIS A 366 41.12 27.33 34.70
CA HIS A 366 42.41 26.95 34.08
C HIS A 366 43.58 27.90 34.38
N ASP A 367 43.42 28.96 35.16
CA ASP A 367 44.46 29.94 35.42
C ASP A 367 44.86 29.97 36.89
N ALA A 368 45.69 29.01 37.27
CA ALA A 368 46.60 29.20 38.37
C ALA A 368 47.90 28.46 38.08
N GLU A 369 48.71 29.00 37.14
CA GLU A 369 50.18 28.84 37.16
C GLU A 369 50.83 30.04 36.43
#